data_2c4a54d2b8ef6b8bd8f5bd9dd13c805e
#
_entry.id   2c4a54d2b8ef6b8bd8f5bd9dd13c805e
#
_cell.length_a   1.000
_cell.length_b   1.000
_cell.length_c   1.000
_cell.angle_alpha   90.00
_cell.angle_beta   90.00
_cell.angle_gamma   90.00
#
_symmetry.space_group_name_H-M   'P 1'
#
loop_
_entity.id
_entity.type
_entity.pdbx_description
1 polymer ?
#
loop_
_entity_poly.entity_id
_entity_poly.type
_entity_poly.pdbx_seq_one_letter_code
_entity_poly.pdbx_strand_id
1 'polypeptide(L)'
;MTNSTYSVQYDPWVHFQCTIGNQFEILMLIEWMCDAGIDVLSANTDGALCGVPVDKLEVFYQLCKKWEDVVLITQTGIGELEYTEYTKYVMLNVNSYLAIKTDGTTKEKKDFLKDYLLEKNKSKKMTAVALYEYYVNNKSPEETMKEHQNIYDYTIAVKASRDYYYRTVNRKTGQVEDLKKLVRYYCSTEGEILYKLKHEHSDKTGPKQSICNTTSKKQRVFNTPFSVEKFEDYKVDIEWYCEKAHEIIEKIDPLYKRARQDKIKCQQSLW
;
A
#
# COMPACT_ATOMS: atom_id res chain seq x y z
N MET A 1 8.96 -20.61 -14.41
CA MET A 1 8.44 -20.34 -15.78
C MET A 1 8.25 -18.84 -15.92
N THR A 2 8.72 -18.25 -16.98
CA THR A 2 8.62 -16.80 -17.16
C THR A 2 7.47 -16.48 -18.11
N ASN A 3 6.63 -15.50 -17.72
CA ASN A 3 5.57 -14.91 -18.55
C ASN A 3 6.11 -14.09 -19.73
N SER A 4 7.40 -14.10 -19.96
CA SER A 4 8.03 -13.28 -20.98
C SER A 4 8.01 -14.01 -22.33
N THR A 5 7.38 -13.39 -23.34
CA THR A 5 7.39 -13.85 -24.73
C THR A 5 8.82 -13.99 -25.33
N TYR A 6 9.82 -13.46 -24.63
CA TYR A 6 11.24 -13.55 -25.01
C TYR A 6 11.99 -14.69 -24.31
N SER A 7 11.31 -15.46 -23.44
CA SER A 7 11.93 -16.61 -22.76
C SER A 7 11.93 -17.82 -23.67
N VAL A 8 13.05 -18.57 -23.69
CA VAL A 8 13.17 -19.88 -24.38
C VAL A 8 12.18 -20.91 -23.81
N GLN A 9 11.71 -20.70 -22.58
CA GLN A 9 10.73 -21.54 -21.88
C GLN A 9 9.30 -21.00 -21.93
N TYR A 10 9.03 -20.06 -22.84
CA TYR A 10 7.70 -19.50 -23.00
C TYR A 10 6.76 -20.52 -23.63
N ASP A 11 5.88 -21.08 -22.83
CA ASP A 11 4.77 -21.89 -23.26
C ASP A 11 3.48 -21.41 -22.62
N PRO A 12 2.60 -20.73 -23.39
CA PRO A 12 1.35 -20.18 -22.84
C PRO A 12 0.44 -21.26 -22.27
N TRP A 13 0.41 -22.46 -22.88
CA TRP A 13 -0.44 -23.54 -22.43
C TRP A 13 0.00 -24.13 -21.10
N VAL A 14 1.29 -24.41 -20.97
CA VAL A 14 1.87 -24.90 -19.70
C VAL A 14 1.69 -23.86 -18.61
N HIS A 15 1.92 -22.58 -18.92
CA HIS A 15 1.70 -21.51 -17.96
C HIS A 15 0.23 -21.43 -17.51
N PHE A 16 -0.71 -21.54 -18.45
CA PHE A 16 -2.13 -21.50 -18.17
C PHE A 16 -2.59 -22.71 -17.34
N GLN A 17 -2.13 -23.91 -17.69
CA GLN A 17 -2.41 -25.14 -16.95
C GLN A 17 -1.87 -25.07 -15.51
N CYS A 18 -0.64 -24.64 -15.29
CA CYS A 18 -0.08 -24.46 -13.96
C CYS A 18 -0.88 -23.44 -13.14
N THR A 19 -1.24 -22.31 -13.74
CA THR A 19 -1.97 -21.24 -13.01
C THR A 19 -3.36 -21.71 -12.60
N ILE A 20 -4.10 -22.36 -13.52
CA ILE A 20 -5.45 -22.86 -13.23
C ILE A 20 -5.39 -24.06 -12.28
N GLY A 21 -4.45 -24.99 -12.49
CA GLY A 21 -4.25 -26.13 -11.61
C GLY A 21 -4.06 -25.70 -10.17
N ASN A 22 -3.12 -24.80 -9.93
CA ASN A 22 -2.86 -24.27 -8.61
C ASN A 22 -4.11 -23.57 -7.99
N GLN A 23 -4.90 -22.86 -8.81
CA GLN A 23 -6.14 -22.26 -8.34
C GLN A 23 -7.16 -23.30 -7.89
N PHE A 24 -7.33 -24.38 -8.63
CA PHE A 24 -8.23 -25.48 -8.24
C PHE A 24 -7.74 -26.23 -7.00
N GLU A 25 -6.45 -26.44 -6.87
CA GLU A 25 -5.85 -27.06 -5.69
C GLU A 25 -6.11 -26.25 -4.42
N ILE A 26 -5.87 -24.93 -4.46
CA ILE A 26 -6.17 -24.05 -3.34
C ILE A 26 -7.69 -23.97 -3.08
N LEU A 27 -8.52 -23.92 -4.12
CA LEU A 27 -9.97 -23.90 -3.97
C LEU A 27 -10.49 -25.14 -3.26
N MET A 28 -9.97 -26.33 -3.59
CA MET A 28 -10.31 -27.58 -2.91
C MET A 28 -9.99 -27.50 -1.41
N LEU A 29 -8.84 -26.95 -1.01
CA LEU A 29 -8.50 -26.76 0.39
C LEU A 29 -9.47 -25.79 1.07
N ILE A 30 -9.81 -24.69 0.41
CA ILE A 30 -10.77 -23.69 0.91
C ILE A 30 -12.14 -24.32 1.14
N GLU A 31 -12.66 -25.10 0.20
CA GLU A 31 -13.94 -25.80 0.32
C GLU A 31 -13.93 -26.74 1.55
N TRP A 32 -12.90 -27.56 1.70
CA TRP A 32 -12.79 -28.45 2.87
C TRP A 32 -12.72 -27.70 4.20
N MET A 33 -12.01 -26.56 4.25
CA MET A 33 -11.96 -25.69 5.44
C MET A 33 -13.35 -25.11 5.75
N CYS A 34 -14.04 -24.59 4.75
CA CYS A 34 -15.38 -24.02 4.90
C CYS A 34 -16.39 -25.09 5.37
N ASP A 35 -16.36 -26.29 4.76
CA ASP A 35 -17.23 -27.41 5.15
C ASP A 35 -16.98 -27.86 6.62
N ALA A 36 -15.74 -27.75 7.09
CA ALA A 36 -15.41 -27.99 8.49
C ALA A 36 -15.77 -26.82 9.42
N GLY A 37 -16.31 -25.71 8.87
CA GLY A 37 -16.63 -24.49 9.61
C GLY A 37 -15.40 -23.74 10.11
N ILE A 38 -14.33 -23.73 9.34
CA ILE A 38 -13.14 -22.92 9.52
C ILE A 38 -13.26 -21.72 8.60
N ASP A 39 -13.12 -20.51 9.14
CA ASP A 39 -13.24 -19.29 8.35
C ASP A 39 -12.01 -19.07 7.49
N VAL A 40 -12.19 -18.98 6.16
CA VAL A 40 -11.12 -18.58 5.24
C VAL A 40 -11.26 -17.08 5.01
N LEU A 41 -10.32 -16.31 5.58
CA LEU A 41 -10.35 -14.85 5.58
C LEU A 41 -9.78 -14.23 4.29
N SER A 42 -8.82 -14.91 3.68
CA SER A 42 -8.18 -14.48 2.44
C SER A 42 -7.46 -15.64 1.77
N ALA A 43 -7.39 -15.64 0.45
CA ALA A 43 -6.60 -16.59 -0.31
C ALA A 43 -5.97 -15.92 -1.54
N ASN A 44 -4.85 -16.45 -1.96
CA ASN A 44 -4.20 -16.10 -3.22
C ASN A 44 -3.71 -17.39 -3.91
N THR A 45 -2.91 -17.27 -4.98
CA THR A 45 -2.37 -18.44 -5.71
C THR A 45 -1.45 -19.32 -4.88
N ASP A 46 -0.89 -18.81 -3.77
CA ASP A 46 0.21 -19.44 -3.05
C ASP A 46 -0.18 -19.83 -1.61
N GLY A 47 -1.40 -19.53 -1.18
CA GLY A 47 -1.83 -19.87 0.17
C GLY A 47 -3.15 -19.26 0.60
N ALA A 48 -3.62 -19.67 1.77
CA ALA A 48 -4.83 -19.18 2.40
C ALA A 48 -4.55 -18.70 3.83
N LEU A 49 -5.27 -17.65 4.24
CA LEU A 49 -5.33 -17.16 5.61
C LEU A 49 -6.61 -17.65 6.25
N CYS A 50 -6.50 -18.41 7.33
CA CYS A 50 -7.65 -18.99 8.02
C CYS A 50 -7.77 -18.44 9.45
N GLY A 51 -9.01 -18.19 9.86
CA GLY A 51 -9.37 -18.00 11.26
C GLY A 51 -9.79 -19.35 11.86
N VAL A 52 -8.87 -20.02 12.54
CA VAL A 52 -9.10 -21.37 13.06
C VAL A 52 -9.53 -21.30 14.53
N PRO A 53 -10.77 -21.72 14.89
CA PRO A 53 -11.17 -21.90 16.28
C PRO A 53 -10.27 -22.91 16.98
N VAL A 54 -9.98 -22.69 18.26
CA VAL A 54 -9.05 -23.54 19.02
C VAL A 54 -9.52 -25.00 19.06
N ASP A 55 -10.81 -25.23 19.19
CA ASP A 55 -11.43 -26.56 19.18
C ASP A 55 -11.39 -27.27 17.83
N LYS A 56 -11.07 -26.54 16.73
CA LYS A 56 -10.95 -27.08 15.37
C LYS A 56 -9.50 -27.19 14.87
N LEU A 57 -8.53 -26.89 15.72
CA LEU A 57 -7.13 -26.86 15.31
C LEU A 57 -6.65 -28.23 14.80
N GLU A 58 -7.06 -29.31 15.45
CA GLU A 58 -6.75 -30.68 15.02
C GLU A 58 -7.36 -30.99 13.64
N VAL A 59 -8.62 -30.61 13.44
CA VAL A 59 -9.31 -30.77 12.14
C VAL A 59 -8.62 -29.99 11.05
N PHE A 60 -8.17 -28.78 11.34
CA PHE A 60 -7.41 -27.94 10.40
C PHE A 60 -6.15 -28.66 9.90
N TYR A 61 -5.32 -29.19 10.81
CA TYR A 61 -4.10 -29.90 10.41
C TYR A 61 -4.38 -31.21 9.67
N GLN A 62 -5.44 -31.92 10.04
CA GLN A 62 -5.85 -33.14 9.30
C GLN A 62 -6.30 -32.82 7.87
N LEU A 63 -7.01 -31.73 7.66
CA LEU A 63 -7.41 -31.27 6.31
C LEU A 63 -6.21 -30.81 5.49
N CYS A 64 -5.28 -30.09 6.08
CA CYS A 64 -4.03 -29.72 5.44
C CYS A 64 -3.24 -30.95 4.99
N LYS A 65 -3.08 -31.93 5.88
CA LYS A 65 -2.38 -33.17 5.55
C LYS A 65 -3.07 -33.97 4.45
N LYS A 66 -4.40 -34.08 4.52
CA LYS A 66 -5.19 -34.71 3.47
C LYS A 66 -5.00 -34.02 2.12
N TRP A 67 -4.94 -32.68 2.11
CA TRP A 67 -4.70 -31.89 0.91
C TRP A 67 -3.29 -32.14 0.35
N GLU A 68 -2.26 -32.13 1.20
CA GLU A 68 -0.89 -32.51 0.82
C GLU A 68 -0.85 -33.89 0.16
N ASP A 69 -1.49 -34.88 0.78
CA ASP A 69 -1.51 -36.26 0.27
C ASP A 69 -2.19 -36.35 -1.11
N VAL A 70 -3.21 -35.54 -1.38
CA VAL A 70 -3.92 -35.51 -2.68
C VAL A 70 -3.10 -34.78 -3.74
N VAL A 71 -2.55 -33.62 -3.42
CA VAL A 71 -1.83 -32.76 -4.37
C VAL A 71 -0.42 -33.29 -4.66
N LEU A 72 0.26 -33.84 -3.66
CA LEU A 72 1.64 -34.31 -3.78
C LEU A 72 1.77 -35.70 -4.37
N ILE A 73 0.69 -36.49 -4.50
CA ILE A 73 0.71 -37.75 -5.25
C ILE A 73 1.19 -37.57 -6.69
N THR A 74 0.99 -36.41 -7.27
CA THR A 74 1.41 -36.08 -8.65
C THR A 74 2.78 -35.41 -8.75
N GLN A 75 3.36 -34.99 -7.64
CA GLN A 75 4.62 -34.27 -7.62
C GLN A 75 5.58 -34.97 -6.65
N THR A 76 6.59 -35.60 -7.22
CA THR A 76 7.63 -36.33 -6.50
C THR A 76 8.27 -35.50 -5.38
N GLY A 77 7.71 -35.55 -4.18
CA GLY A 77 8.41 -35.26 -2.93
C GLY A 77 8.82 -33.82 -2.62
N ILE A 78 8.24 -32.82 -3.26
CA ILE A 78 8.62 -31.42 -3.02
C ILE A 78 7.36 -30.60 -2.71
N GLY A 79 7.15 -30.26 -1.45
CA GLY A 79 6.17 -29.28 -1.02
C GLY A 79 5.36 -29.72 0.17
N GLU A 80 5.78 -29.30 1.34
CA GLU A 80 4.96 -29.30 2.55
C GLU A 80 4.34 -27.90 2.66
N LEU A 81 3.13 -27.83 3.25
CA LEU A 81 2.52 -26.55 3.58
C LEU A 81 3.32 -25.87 4.69
N GLU A 82 3.71 -24.63 4.45
CA GLU A 82 4.32 -23.79 5.49
C GLU A 82 3.24 -23.10 6.32
N TYR A 83 3.33 -23.26 7.63
CA TYR A 83 2.41 -22.64 8.57
C TYR A 83 3.04 -21.41 9.21
N THR A 84 2.28 -20.32 9.25
CA THR A 84 2.67 -19.12 9.99
C THR A 84 1.51 -18.65 10.83
N GLU A 85 1.73 -18.52 12.13
CA GLU A 85 0.72 -18.05 13.07
C GLU A 85 0.85 -16.55 13.29
N TYR A 86 -0.29 -15.88 13.38
CA TYR A 86 -0.37 -14.44 13.59
C TYR A 86 -1.21 -14.12 14.83
N THR A 87 -0.71 -13.20 15.65
CA THR A 87 -1.47 -12.63 16.78
C THR A 87 -2.39 -11.49 16.32
N LYS A 88 -2.00 -10.81 15.22
CA LYS A 88 -2.80 -9.73 14.63
C LYS A 88 -2.59 -9.71 13.12
N TYR A 89 -3.68 -9.57 12.39
CA TYR A 89 -3.65 -9.43 10.94
C TYR A 89 -4.54 -8.27 10.53
N VAL A 90 -3.95 -7.25 9.91
CA VAL A 90 -4.61 -6.03 9.45
C VAL A 90 -4.55 -6.01 7.93
N MET A 91 -5.69 -6.12 7.27
CA MET A 91 -5.76 -6.28 5.83
C MET A 91 -6.61 -5.17 5.20
N LEU A 92 -6.01 -4.46 4.26
CA LEU A 92 -6.74 -3.56 3.35
C LEU A 92 -7.24 -4.32 2.11
N ASN A 93 -6.43 -5.21 1.59
CA ASN A 93 -6.74 -6.20 0.54
C ASN A 93 -5.65 -7.28 0.53
N VAL A 94 -5.85 -8.34 -0.26
CA VAL A 94 -4.96 -9.53 -0.34
C VAL A 94 -3.48 -9.17 -0.55
N ASN A 95 -3.21 -8.07 -1.25
CA ASN A 95 -1.86 -7.60 -1.55
C ASN A 95 -1.36 -6.46 -0.66
N SER A 96 -2.18 -6.00 0.29
CA SER A 96 -1.83 -4.87 1.17
C SER A 96 -2.26 -5.18 2.59
N TYR A 97 -1.31 -5.60 3.41
CA TYR A 97 -1.55 -6.03 4.78
C TYR A 97 -0.34 -5.83 5.70
N LEU A 98 -0.62 -5.81 6.99
CA LEU A 98 0.32 -5.88 8.10
C LEU A 98 -0.06 -7.07 8.98
N ALA A 99 0.86 -7.98 9.19
CA ALA A 99 0.68 -9.13 10.07
C ALA A 99 1.73 -9.13 11.17
N ILE A 100 1.31 -9.40 12.39
CA ILE A 100 2.19 -9.57 13.56
C ILE A 100 2.18 -11.05 13.89
N LYS A 101 3.34 -11.70 13.81
CA LYS A 101 3.50 -13.09 14.13
C LYS A 101 3.50 -13.32 15.64
N THR A 102 3.36 -14.57 16.05
CA THR A 102 3.43 -15.00 17.46
C THR A 102 4.78 -14.72 18.11
N ASP A 103 5.87 -14.67 17.31
CA ASP A 103 7.21 -14.29 17.77
C ASP A 103 7.43 -12.77 17.90
N GLY A 104 6.41 -11.96 17.61
CA GLY A 104 6.46 -10.50 17.64
C GLY A 104 7.05 -9.86 16.38
N THR A 105 7.56 -10.64 15.43
CA THR A 105 8.04 -10.09 14.15
C THR A 105 6.86 -9.67 13.27
N THR A 106 7.10 -8.72 12.37
CA THR A 106 6.07 -8.21 11.48
C THR A 106 6.30 -8.61 10.03
N LYS A 107 5.22 -8.82 9.29
CA LYS A 107 5.23 -8.98 7.83
C LYS A 107 4.39 -7.87 7.21
N GLU A 108 5.02 -7.07 6.39
CA GLU A 108 4.43 -5.87 5.81
C GLU A 108 4.35 -6.00 4.29
N LYS A 109 3.23 -5.59 3.70
CA LYS A 109 3.07 -5.63 2.25
C LYS A 109 2.38 -4.37 1.74
N LYS A 110 2.91 -3.81 0.65
CA LYS A 110 2.38 -2.68 -0.12
C LYS A 110 2.19 -1.41 0.72
N ASP A 111 0.95 -1.04 1.04
CA ASP A 111 0.65 0.22 1.72
C ASP A 111 1.16 0.27 3.18
N PHE A 112 1.45 -0.90 3.75
CA PHE A 112 2.02 -1.04 5.10
C PHE A 112 3.55 -1.19 5.10
N LEU A 113 4.17 -1.35 3.95
CA LEU A 113 5.61 -1.55 3.85
C LEU A 113 6.35 -0.25 4.18
N LYS A 114 6.93 -0.16 5.38
CA LYS A 114 7.70 1.00 5.85
C LYS A 114 9.19 0.92 5.51
N ASP A 115 9.73 -0.31 5.43
CA ASP A 115 11.15 -0.52 5.18
C ASP A 115 11.42 -0.81 3.71
N TYR A 116 11.86 0.21 2.99
CA TYR A 116 12.30 0.09 1.62
C TYR A 116 13.32 1.15 1.23
N LEU A 117 14.14 0.81 0.27
CA LEU A 117 15.12 1.73 -0.30
C LEU A 117 14.43 2.75 -1.23
N LEU A 118 14.74 4.01 -1.07
CA LEU A 118 14.20 5.10 -1.90
C LEU A 118 14.52 4.94 -3.39
N GLU A 119 15.60 4.24 -3.72
CA GLU A 119 15.99 3.88 -5.09
C GLU A 119 14.92 3.07 -5.83
N LYS A 120 14.10 2.31 -5.13
CA LYS A 120 12.95 1.60 -5.73
C LYS A 120 11.78 2.50 -6.06
N ASN A 121 11.97 3.82 -6.03
CA ASN A 121 11.02 4.85 -6.44
C ASN A 121 9.66 4.79 -5.73
N LYS A 122 9.66 4.34 -4.49
CA LYS A 122 8.44 4.26 -3.68
C LYS A 122 8.05 5.65 -3.15
N SER A 123 6.76 5.83 -3.03
CA SER A 123 6.13 7.09 -2.64
C SER A 123 5.36 6.91 -1.34
N LYS A 124 5.25 7.97 -0.55
CA LYS A 124 4.41 8.03 0.66
C LYS A 124 4.86 7.06 1.77
N LYS A 125 6.16 6.90 1.95
CA LYS A 125 6.68 6.05 3.04
C LYS A 125 6.12 6.48 4.39
N MET A 126 5.97 7.79 4.62
CA MET A 126 5.43 8.32 5.86
C MET A 126 4.03 7.78 6.21
N THR A 127 3.17 7.57 5.20
CA THR A 127 1.85 6.95 5.43
C THR A 127 2.01 5.51 5.94
N ALA A 128 2.90 4.71 5.36
CA ALA A 128 3.16 3.35 5.82
C ALA A 128 3.77 3.31 7.23
N VAL A 129 4.68 4.25 7.54
CA VAL A 129 5.24 4.41 8.89
C VAL A 129 4.13 4.72 9.90
N ALA A 130 3.24 5.67 9.58
CA ALA A 130 2.14 6.03 10.46
C ALA A 130 1.15 4.87 10.69
N LEU A 131 0.85 4.09 9.64
CA LEU A 131 0.01 2.89 9.77
C LEU A 131 0.67 1.81 10.64
N TYR A 132 1.96 1.61 10.46
CA TYR A 132 2.72 0.67 11.30
C TYR A 132 2.68 1.09 12.77
N GLU A 133 3.03 2.34 13.07
CA GLU A 133 3.03 2.87 14.44
C GLU A 133 1.64 2.79 15.08
N TYR A 134 0.58 3.04 14.29
CA TYR A 134 -0.79 2.94 14.76
C TYR A 134 -1.18 1.51 15.16
N TYR A 135 -0.91 0.52 14.29
CA TYR A 135 -1.36 -0.85 14.51
C TYR A 135 -0.46 -1.68 15.43
N VAL A 136 0.84 -1.36 15.48
CA VAL A 136 1.83 -2.09 16.29
C VAL A 136 2.08 -1.41 17.62
N ASN A 137 2.30 -0.09 17.60
CA ASN A 137 2.70 0.68 18.78
C ASN A 137 1.57 1.52 19.40
N ASN A 138 0.35 1.43 18.85
CA ASN A 138 -0.83 2.19 19.29
C ASN A 138 -0.62 3.71 19.30
N LYS A 139 0.23 4.23 18.41
CA LYS A 139 0.55 5.64 18.26
C LYS A 139 -0.29 6.27 17.17
N SER A 140 -0.89 7.43 17.43
CA SER A 140 -1.70 8.11 16.43
C SER A 140 -0.87 8.58 15.22
N PRO A 141 -1.49 8.72 14.03
CA PRO A 141 -0.82 9.29 12.86
C PRO A 141 -0.23 10.68 13.14
N GLU A 142 -0.93 11.50 13.90
CA GLU A 142 -0.52 12.86 14.28
C GLU A 142 0.75 12.85 15.14
N GLU A 143 0.79 12.00 16.16
CA GLU A 143 1.96 11.85 17.03
C GLU A 143 3.17 11.34 16.22
N THR A 144 2.96 10.32 15.41
CA THR A 144 4.00 9.75 14.57
C THR A 144 4.59 10.78 13.61
N MET A 145 3.75 11.52 12.90
CA MET A 145 4.22 12.51 11.91
C MET A 145 4.84 13.74 12.53
N LYS A 146 4.40 14.14 13.73
CA LYS A 146 5.00 15.26 14.47
C LYS A 146 6.45 14.98 14.89
N GLU A 147 6.74 13.72 15.23
CA GLU A 147 8.08 13.32 15.66
C GLU A 147 8.99 12.98 14.48
N HIS A 148 8.43 12.63 13.32
CA HIS A 148 9.20 12.17 12.17
C HIS A 148 9.68 13.33 11.30
N GLN A 149 10.99 13.61 11.33
CA GLN A 149 11.59 14.79 10.70
C GLN A 149 12.43 14.44 9.43
N ASN A 150 12.22 13.27 8.84
CA ASN A 150 12.90 12.93 7.59
C ASN A 150 12.04 13.30 6.38
N ILE A 151 12.38 14.39 5.70
CA ILE A 151 11.64 14.90 4.53
C ILE A 151 11.51 13.86 3.41
N TYR A 152 12.50 12.99 3.22
CA TYR A 152 12.47 12.00 2.15
C TYR A 152 11.31 11.01 2.29
N ASP A 153 10.88 10.72 3.50
CA ASP A 153 9.77 9.80 3.77
C ASP A 153 8.40 10.41 3.42
N TYR A 154 8.32 11.75 3.34
CA TYR A 154 7.14 12.47 2.84
C TYR A 154 7.11 12.61 1.32
N THR A 155 8.20 12.31 0.61
CA THR A 155 8.25 12.52 -0.83
C THR A 155 7.43 11.53 -1.62
N ILE A 156 6.93 11.99 -2.75
CA ILE A 156 6.15 11.23 -3.72
C ILE A 156 6.88 11.32 -5.05
N ALA A 157 7.17 10.18 -5.67
CA ALA A 157 7.79 10.12 -6.97
C ALA A 157 6.74 9.78 -8.03
N VAL A 158 6.74 10.55 -9.11
CA VAL A 158 5.87 10.34 -10.26
C VAL A 158 6.67 10.36 -11.55
N LYS A 159 6.30 9.46 -12.47
CA LYS A 159 6.91 9.36 -13.80
C LYS A 159 5.84 9.59 -14.86
N ALA A 160 6.07 10.55 -15.72
CA ALA A 160 5.22 10.77 -16.88
C ALA A 160 5.46 9.68 -17.93
N SER A 161 4.38 9.19 -18.55
CA SER A 161 4.45 8.38 -19.77
C SER A 161 4.94 9.23 -20.94
N ARG A 162 5.20 8.59 -22.09
CA ARG A 162 5.82 9.24 -23.27
C ARG A 162 5.08 10.51 -23.71
N ASP A 163 3.76 10.51 -23.58
CA ASP A 163 2.88 11.57 -24.09
C ASP A 163 2.56 12.65 -23.05
N TYR A 164 3.19 12.59 -21.87
CA TYR A 164 2.91 13.51 -20.77
C TYR A 164 4.18 14.16 -20.23
N TYR A 165 4.01 15.32 -19.62
CA TYR A 165 5.03 16.05 -18.89
C TYR A 165 4.44 16.68 -17.63
N TYR A 166 5.29 17.19 -16.76
CA TYR A 166 4.89 17.89 -15.55
C TYR A 166 5.22 19.37 -15.65
N ARG A 167 4.37 20.16 -15.02
CA ARG A 167 4.48 21.62 -14.96
C ARG A 167 4.11 22.11 -13.58
N THR A 168 4.92 23.04 -13.02
CA THR A 168 4.54 23.81 -11.84
C THR A 168 3.98 25.16 -12.22
N VAL A 169 3.03 25.64 -11.42
CA VAL A 169 2.44 26.97 -11.56
C VAL A 169 2.42 27.64 -10.20
N ASN A 170 3.17 28.73 -10.06
CA ASN A 170 3.12 29.56 -8.86
C ASN A 170 1.86 30.42 -8.91
N ARG A 171 0.96 30.23 -7.94
CA ARG A 171 -0.32 30.95 -7.91
C ARG A 171 -0.19 32.45 -7.62
N LYS A 172 0.85 32.84 -6.89
CA LYS A 172 1.04 34.24 -6.51
C LYS A 172 1.66 35.07 -7.64
N THR A 173 2.66 34.49 -8.32
CA THR A 173 3.43 35.19 -9.34
C THR A 173 2.98 34.86 -10.77
N GLY A 174 2.19 33.79 -10.95
CA GLY A 174 1.85 33.26 -12.28
C GLY A 174 3.02 32.58 -12.99
N GLN A 175 4.17 32.44 -12.35
CA GLN A 175 5.35 31.83 -12.94
C GLN A 175 5.07 30.35 -13.24
N VAL A 176 5.51 29.91 -14.42
CA VAL A 176 5.31 28.56 -14.94
C VAL A 176 6.66 27.94 -15.24
N GLU A 177 6.86 26.69 -14.79
CA GLU A 177 8.08 25.93 -15.07
C GLU A 177 7.72 24.52 -15.57
N ASP A 178 8.26 24.14 -16.73
CA ASP A 178 8.14 22.79 -17.26
C ASP A 178 9.22 21.88 -16.68
N LEU A 179 8.79 20.74 -16.17
CA LEU A 179 9.62 19.80 -15.45
C LEU A 179 9.96 18.58 -16.30
N LYS A 180 10.97 17.83 -15.86
CA LYS A 180 11.37 16.56 -16.46
C LYS A 180 10.28 15.49 -16.27
N LYS A 181 10.40 14.37 -17.01
CA LYS A 181 9.46 13.24 -16.94
C LYS A 181 9.39 12.56 -15.57
N LEU A 182 10.47 12.58 -14.80
CA LEU A 182 10.53 12.07 -13.44
C LEU A 182 10.58 13.25 -12.49
N VAL A 183 9.60 13.31 -11.61
CA VAL A 183 9.49 14.38 -10.61
C VAL A 183 9.30 13.73 -9.24
N ARG A 184 10.04 14.24 -8.27
CA ARG A 184 9.82 13.96 -6.87
C ARG A 184 9.30 15.22 -6.19
N TYR A 185 8.21 15.11 -5.46
CA TYR A 185 7.57 16.23 -4.79
C TYR A 185 7.03 15.81 -3.42
N TYR A 186 6.62 16.75 -2.61
CA TYR A 186 5.88 16.53 -1.38
C TYR A 186 4.73 17.54 -1.27
N CYS A 187 3.72 17.21 -0.48
CA CYS A 187 2.65 18.13 -0.17
C CYS A 187 3.12 19.14 0.86
N SER A 188 2.85 20.41 0.60
CA SER A 188 3.31 21.53 1.42
C SER A 188 2.16 22.49 1.70
N THR A 189 2.22 23.18 2.82
CA THR A 189 1.32 24.31 3.13
C THR A 189 1.63 25.54 2.27
N GLU A 190 2.81 25.59 1.69
CA GLU A 190 3.27 26.63 0.77
C GLU A 190 3.86 25.97 -0.48
N GLY A 191 3.80 26.67 -1.61
CA GLY A 191 4.41 26.17 -2.85
C GLY A 191 3.55 26.38 -4.09
N GLU A 192 3.88 25.63 -5.13
CA GLU A 192 3.25 25.70 -6.44
C GLU A 192 2.17 24.63 -6.58
N ILE A 193 1.43 24.68 -7.69
CA ILE A 193 0.59 23.59 -8.14
C ILE A 193 1.36 22.79 -9.17
N LEU A 194 1.40 21.48 -8.97
CA LEU A 194 1.99 20.54 -9.91
C LEU A 194 0.91 19.95 -10.80
N TYR A 195 1.04 20.15 -12.10
CA TYR A 195 0.15 19.63 -13.12
C TYR A 195 0.81 18.53 -13.95
N LYS A 196 0.02 17.53 -14.33
CA LYS A 196 0.35 16.57 -15.37
C LYS A 196 -0.38 17.00 -16.64
N LEU A 197 0.36 17.25 -17.70
CA LEU A 197 -0.14 17.73 -18.98
C LEU A 197 0.21 16.74 -20.09
N LYS A 198 -0.65 16.62 -21.09
CA LYS A 198 -0.39 15.83 -22.29
C LYS A 198 0.39 16.66 -23.30
N HIS A 199 1.33 16.04 -24.00
CA HIS A 199 2.06 16.63 -25.12
C HIS A 199 1.16 16.72 -26.35
N GLU A 200 0.03 17.34 -26.30
CA GLU A 200 -0.73 17.54 -27.52
C GLU A 200 -0.32 18.84 -28.21
N HIS A 201 0.10 18.65 -29.42
CA HIS A 201 -0.03 19.58 -30.54
C HIS A 201 -0.33 21.02 -30.09
N SER A 202 0.68 21.75 -29.65
CA SER A 202 0.68 23.22 -29.51
C SER A 202 -0.52 23.91 -28.84
N ASP A 203 -1.59 23.21 -28.51
CA ASP A 203 -2.74 23.79 -27.84
C ASP A 203 -2.57 23.79 -26.30
N LYS A 204 -2.39 25.01 -25.80
CA LYS A 204 -2.22 25.33 -24.37
C LYS A 204 -3.43 24.98 -23.49
N THR A 205 -4.44 24.32 -24.02
CA THR A 205 -5.75 24.10 -23.41
C THR A 205 -6.05 22.64 -23.05
N GLY A 206 -5.09 21.73 -23.11
CA GLY A 206 -5.28 20.35 -22.66
C GLY A 206 -5.74 20.30 -21.19
N PRO A 207 -6.50 19.28 -20.76
CA PRO A 207 -7.05 19.21 -19.43
C PRO A 207 -5.93 19.24 -18.38
N LYS A 208 -5.85 20.33 -17.65
CA LYS A 208 -4.91 20.52 -16.54
C LYS A 208 -5.32 19.61 -15.40
N GLN A 209 -4.66 18.49 -15.26
CA GLN A 209 -4.88 17.59 -14.13
C GLN A 209 -3.90 17.91 -13.01
N SER A 210 -4.39 18.48 -11.92
CA SER A 210 -3.59 18.63 -10.69
C SER A 210 -3.21 17.26 -10.16
N ILE A 211 -1.94 17.03 -9.84
CA ILE A 211 -1.46 15.75 -9.32
C ILE A 211 -1.93 15.52 -7.89
N CYS A 212 -2.11 16.58 -7.14
CA CYS A 212 -2.56 16.52 -5.77
C CYS A 212 -4.03 16.89 -5.65
N ASN A 213 -4.87 15.92 -5.31
CA ASN A 213 -6.30 16.11 -5.06
C ASN A 213 -6.55 16.59 -3.61
N THR A 214 -5.76 17.51 -3.11
CA THR A 214 -5.92 18.02 -1.76
C THR A 214 -6.57 19.39 -1.74
N THR A 215 -7.18 19.72 -0.64
CA THR A 215 -7.75 21.06 -0.40
C THR A 215 -6.68 22.14 -0.39
N SER A 216 -5.48 21.85 0.12
CA SER A 216 -4.35 22.78 0.12
C SER A 216 -3.78 23.01 -1.28
N LYS A 217 -3.82 22.00 -2.13
CA LYS A 217 -3.40 22.03 -3.56
C LYS A 217 -2.01 22.62 -3.78
N LYS A 218 -1.13 22.54 -2.81
CA LYS A 218 0.22 23.07 -2.88
C LYS A 218 1.22 21.93 -2.80
N GLN A 219 2.16 21.93 -3.70
CA GLN A 219 3.24 20.97 -3.78
C GLN A 219 4.57 21.69 -3.91
N ARG A 220 5.60 21.15 -3.30
CA ARG A 220 6.97 21.54 -3.59
C ARG A 220 7.68 20.43 -4.33
N VAL A 221 8.31 20.80 -5.42
CA VAL A 221 9.08 19.88 -6.24
C VAL A 221 10.48 19.74 -5.67
N PHE A 222 10.90 18.51 -5.49
CA PHE A 222 12.18 18.13 -4.91
C PHE A 222 13.17 17.75 -6.03
N ASN A 223 13.52 18.70 -6.92
CA ASN A 223 14.38 18.43 -8.08
C ASN A 223 15.86 18.65 -7.80
N THR A 224 16.19 19.42 -6.77
CA THR A 224 17.55 19.72 -6.36
C THR A 224 17.71 19.42 -4.90
N PRO A 225 18.92 19.11 -4.41
CA PRO A 225 19.17 19.01 -2.99
C PRO A 225 18.75 20.31 -2.31
N PHE A 226 17.77 20.21 -1.42
CA PHE A 226 17.45 21.36 -0.58
C PHE A 226 18.56 21.53 0.44
N SER A 227 19.16 22.69 0.45
CA SER A 227 20.06 23.13 1.54
C SER A 227 19.25 23.74 2.69
N VAL A 228 18.19 23.05 3.11
CA VAL A 228 17.39 23.51 4.24
C VAL A 228 17.89 22.83 5.49
N GLU A 229 18.19 23.60 6.51
CA GLU A 229 18.81 23.10 7.74
C GLU A 229 17.79 22.50 8.71
N LYS A 230 16.51 22.94 8.66
CA LYS A 230 15.48 22.52 9.59
C LYS A 230 14.27 21.96 8.86
N PHE A 231 13.68 20.91 9.43
CA PHE A 231 12.50 20.25 8.87
C PHE A 231 11.31 21.23 8.72
N GLU A 232 11.12 22.15 9.67
CA GLU A 232 10.03 23.13 9.66
C GLU A 232 10.04 24.03 8.41
N ASP A 233 11.22 24.25 7.83
CA ASP A 233 11.39 25.11 6.65
C ASP A 233 10.87 24.48 5.36
N TYR A 234 10.67 23.17 5.33
CA TYR A 234 10.02 22.48 4.21
C TYR A 234 8.52 22.78 4.14
N LYS A 235 7.91 23.28 5.23
CA LYS A 235 6.47 23.57 5.28
C LYS A 235 5.61 22.39 4.82
N VAL A 236 5.95 21.18 5.30
CA VAL A 236 5.21 19.98 4.97
C VAL A 236 3.77 20.10 5.46
N ASP A 237 2.82 19.73 4.62
CA ASP A 237 1.40 19.66 4.96
C ASP A 237 1.14 18.36 5.75
N ILE A 238 1.49 18.38 7.04
CA ILE A 238 1.33 17.24 7.94
C ILE A 238 -0.14 16.78 8.01
N GLU A 239 -1.07 17.73 8.04
CA GLU A 239 -2.50 17.41 8.09
C GLU A 239 -2.94 16.57 6.90
N TRP A 240 -2.48 16.89 5.70
CA TRP A 240 -2.75 16.09 4.51
C TRP A 240 -2.21 14.67 4.62
N TYR A 241 -1.00 14.47 5.17
CA TYR A 241 -0.43 13.13 5.35
C TYR A 241 -1.17 12.33 6.42
N CYS A 242 -1.56 12.97 7.53
CA CYS A 242 -2.41 12.37 8.56
C CYS A 242 -3.74 11.90 7.95
N GLU A 243 -4.38 12.76 7.15
CA GLU A 243 -5.63 12.41 6.48
C GLU A 243 -5.49 11.17 5.58
N LYS A 244 -4.36 11.03 4.88
CA LYS A 244 -4.09 9.84 4.06
C LYS A 244 -3.92 8.56 4.89
N ALA A 245 -3.36 8.64 6.08
CA ALA A 245 -3.31 7.52 7.00
C ALA A 245 -4.71 7.18 7.55
N HIS A 246 -5.47 8.18 7.96
CA HIS A 246 -6.85 8.00 8.43
C HIS A 246 -7.76 7.38 7.38
N GLU A 247 -7.68 7.81 6.11
CA GLU A 247 -8.44 7.22 5.00
C GLU A 247 -8.24 5.70 4.88
N ILE A 248 -7.04 5.22 5.19
CA ILE A 248 -6.74 3.77 5.16
C ILE A 248 -7.27 3.08 6.41
N ILE A 249 -7.06 3.67 7.59
CA ILE A 249 -7.56 3.14 8.86
C ILE A 249 -9.10 3.02 8.82
N GLU A 250 -9.79 4.06 8.32
CA GLU A 250 -11.26 4.07 8.19
C GLU A 250 -11.82 3.02 7.24
N LYS A 251 -11.05 2.62 6.23
CA LYS A 251 -11.42 1.51 5.32
C LYS A 251 -11.33 0.15 6.00
N ILE A 252 -10.39 0.00 6.94
CA ILE A 252 -10.12 -1.25 7.65
C ILE A 252 -11.03 -1.36 8.88
N ASP A 253 -11.22 -0.26 9.60
CA ASP A 253 -12.02 -0.21 10.82
C ASP A 253 -13.18 0.81 10.72
N PRO A 254 -14.39 0.34 10.44
CA PRO A 254 -15.57 1.22 10.41
C PRO A 254 -15.92 1.89 11.75
N LEU A 255 -15.54 1.29 12.89
CA LEU A 255 -15.76 1.88 14.21
C LEU A 255 -14.83 3.08 14.42
N TYR A 256 -13.61 3.02 13.94
CA TYR A 256 -12.69 4.14 13.93
C TYR A 256 -13.26 5.35 13.21
N LYS A 257 -13.87 5.13 12.06
CA LYS A 257 -14.54 6.19 11.29
C LYS A 257 -15.62 6.92 12.10
N ARG A 258 -16.46 6.17 12.80
CA ARG A 258 -17.52 6.73 13.66
C ARG A 258 -16.93 7.55 14.81
N ALA A 259 -15.99 6.97 15.55
CA ALA A 259 -15.35 7.63 16.68
C ALA A 259 -14.64 8.94 16.25
N ARG A 260 -13.97 8.94 15.11
CA ARG A 260 -13.33 10.14 14.55
C ARG A 260 -14.34 11.23 14.18
N GLN A 261 -15.44 10.86 13.52
CA GLN A 261 -16.51 11.80 13.17
C GLN A 261 -17.16 12.42 14.39
N ASP A 262 -17.42 11.66 15.44
CA ASP A 262 -18.00 12.15 16.68
C ASP A 262 -17.03 13.12 17.40
N LYS A 263 -15.74 12.83 17.41
CA LYS A 263 -14.71 13.72 17.95
C LYS A 263 -14.66 15.07 17.21
N ILE A 264 -14.74 15.05 15.89
CA ILE A 264 -14.76 16.26 15.06
C ILE A 264 -16.02 17.09 15.35
N LYS A 265 -17.20 16.47 15.45
CA LYS A 265 -18.45 17.16 15.79
C LYS A 265 -18.40 17.80 17.18
N CYS A 266 -17.88 17.08 18.18
CA CYS A 266 -17.69 17.62 19.51
C CYS A 266 -16.76 18.86 19.52
N GLN A 267 -15.67 18.83 18.76
CA GLN A 267 -14.78 19.98 18.65
C GLN A 267 -15.44 21.19 17.97
N GLN A 268 -16.27 20.96 16.93
CA GLN A 268 -17.00 22.02 16.24
C GLN A 268 -18.14 22.61 17.07
N SER A 269 -18.71 21.86 18.02
CA SER A 269 -19.77 22.35 18.91
C SER A 269 -19.27 23.21 20.09
N LEU A 270 -17.96 23.28 20.26
CA LEU A 270 -17.32 24.07 21.33
C LEU A 270 -16.94 25.50 20.89
N TRP A 271 -17.23 25.84 19.64
CA TRP A 271 -17.04 27.14 19.01
C TRP A 271 -18.37 27.73 18.52
#